data_2d0e4beae506e86e90947fa110d29a48
#
_entry.id   2d0e4beae506e86e90947fa110d29a48
#
_cell.length_a   1.000
_cell.length_b   1.000
_cell.length_c   1.000
_cell.angle_alpha   90.00
_cell.angle_beta   90.00
_cell.angle_gamma   90.00
#
_symmetry.space_group_name_H-M   'P 1'
#
loop_
_entity.id
_entity.type
_entity.pdbx_description
1 polymer ?
#
loop_
_entity_poly.entity_id
_entity_poly.type
_entity_poly.pdbx_seq_one_letter_code
_entity_poly.pdbx_strand_id
1 'polypeptide(L)'
;MTALLQVRHLRKVYDGHGRSVEAIGDLSFACAAGELVCIVGPSGAGKTTLLKCVAGLIAPTTGEVVLGEARVAGPPADMAVVFQEYGRSLFPWLTVWRNVALPLEQRGARGEQRGLVEAALAEVGLADVHAAYPWQLSGGMQQRVAIARALAYQPSVLLMDEPFASVDAQTRADLEDLVLRVREQYGITILFVTHDIDESVYLSDRIVVLTHAPTVVKEVLPVQLPSPRDQIATKELPEFTHLRAHVYRLIRREQIDVHPVQERRSIQP
;
A
#
# COMPACT_ATOMS: atom_id res chain seq x y z
N MET A 1 -8.88 -1.07 -20.90
CA MET A 1 -8.61 -2.16 -19.92
C MET A 1 -9.76 -2.19 -18.92
N THR A 2 -10.29 -3.37 -18.63
CA THR A 2 -11.38 -3.50 -17.63
C THR A 2 -10.80 -3.30 -16.23
N ALA A 3 -11.44 -2.47 -15.40
CA ALA A 3 -11.01 -2.22 -14.03
C ALA A 3 -11.24 -3.47 -13.18
N LEU A 4 -10.19 -3.95 -12.48
CA LEU A 4 -10.27 -5.07 -11.55
C LEU A 4 -10.79 -4.62 -10.17
N LEU A 5 -10.27 -3.50 -9.65
CA LEU A 5 -10.67 -2.92 -8.38
C LEU A 5 -11.30 -1.54 -8.64
N GLN A 6 -12.46 -1.29 -8.08
CA GLN A 6 -13.16 -0.01 -8.22
C GLN A 6 -13.61 0.49 -6.86
N VAL A 7 -13.32 1.75 -6.58
CA VAL A 7 -13.84 2.50 -5.44
C VAL A 7 -14.81 3.51 -6.00
N ARG A 8 -16.09 3.45 -5.60
CA ARG A 8 -17.18 4.26 -6.15
C ARG A 8 -17.85 5.07 -5.06
N HIS A 9 -17.72 6.40 -5.13
CA HIS A 9 -18.36 7.35 -4.20
C HIS A 9 -18.20 6.97 -2.72
N LEU A 10 -17.00 6.45 -2.38
CA LEU A 10 -16.72 5.95 -1.05
C LEU A 10 -16.65 7.12 -0.06
N ARG A 11 -17.49 7.04 0.97
CA ARG A 11 -17.52 7.97 2.09
C ARG A 11 -17.40 7.22 3.40
N LYS A 12 -16.62 7.76 4.34
CA LYS A 12 -16.46 7.19 5.68
C LYS A 12 -16.53 8.24 6.75
N VAL A 13 -17.53 8.07 7.61
CA VAL A 13 -17.74 8.86 8.83
C VAL A 13 -17.58 7.93 10.03
N TYR A 14 -16.86 8.39 11.02
CA TYR A 14 -16.77 7.74 12.33
C TYR A 14 -17.60 8.51 13.34
N ASP A 15 -18.60 7.86 13.91
CA ASP A 15 -19.42 8.42 14.98
C ASP A 15 -18.97 7.86 16.33
N GLY A 16 -18.62 8.73 17.27
CA GLY A 16 -18.19 8.30 18.60
C GLY A 16 -18.17 9.44 19.61
N HIS A 17 -18.56 9.16 20.82
CA HIS A 17 -18.51 10.06 21.98
C HIS A 17 -19.06 11.47 21.73
N GLY A 18 -20.18 11.59 20.97
CA GLY A 18 -20.83 12.87 20.68
C GLY A 18 -20.12 13.71 19.60
N ARG A 19 -19.14 13.15 18.92
CA ARG A 19 -18.45 13.78 17.77
C ARG A 19 -18.53 12.87 16.55
N SER A 20 -18.79 13.47 15.40
CA SER A 20 -18.73 12.81 14.10
C SER A 20 -17.50 13.33 13.36
N VAL A 21 -16.65 12.41 12.88
CA VAL A 21 -15.44 12.74 12.12
C VAL A 21 -15.56 12.11 10.74
N GLU A 22 -15.65 12.96 9.74
CA GLU A 22 -15.64 12.54 8.34
C GLU A 22 -14.20 12.37 7.88
N ALA A 23 -13.79 11.10 7.78
CA ALA A 23 -12.43 10.76 7.34
C ALA A 23 -12.30 10.76 5.81
N ILE A 24 -13.33 10.30 5.11
CA ILE A 24 -13.41 10.26 3.64
C ILE A 24 -14.71 10.92 3.22
N GLY A 25 -14.64 11.93 2.35
CA GLY A 25 -15.78 12.67 1.83
C GLY A 25 -16.47 11.97 0.67
N ASP A 26 -15.99 12.14 -0.55
CA ASP A 26 -16.42 11.40 -1.75
C ASP A 26 -15.18 11.01 -2.54
N LEU A 27 -14.88 9.71 -2.59
CA LEU A 27 -13.66 9.22 -3.19
C LEU A 27 -13.97 8.14 -4.22
N SER A 28 -13.53 8.38 -5.47
CA SER A 28 -13.73 7.44 -6.57
C SER A 28 -12.45 7.29 -7.38
N PHE A 29 -12.02 6.05 -7.57
CA PHE A 29 -10.93 5.67 -8.48
C PHE A 29 -11.06 4.19 -8.83
N ALA A 30 -10.26 3.74 -9.80
CA ALA A 30 -10.22 2.34 -10.19
C ALA A 30 -8.79 1.90 -10.48
N CYS A 31 -8.49 0.61 -10.31
CA CYS A 31 -7.24 -0.02 -10.71
C CYS A 31 -7.52 -1.06 -11.79
N ALA A 32 -6.76 -1.02 -12.88
CA ALA A 32 -6.78 -2.06 -13.91
C ALA A 32 -6.07 -3.33 -13.41
N ALA A 33 -6.36 -4.47 -14.05
CA ALA A 33 -5.64 -5.70 -13.75
C ALA A 33 -4.13 -5.55 -14.02
N GLY A 34 -3.29 -5.97 -13.07
CA GLY A 34 -1.83 -5.85 -13.14
C GLY A 34 -1.28 -4.44 -12.95
N GLU A 35 -2.11 -3.45 -12.66
CA GLU A 35 -1.68 -2.07 -12.43
C GLU A 35 -1.17 -1.87 -11.01
N LEU A 36 -0.11 -1.06 -10.84
CA LEU A 36 0.33 -0.55 -9.54
C LEU A 36 -0.11 0.91 -9.40
N VAL A 37 -1.04 1.14 -8.49
CA VAL A 37 -1.57 2.47 -8.16
C VAL A 37 -1.05 2.89 -6.79
N CYS A 38 -0.34 4.01 -6.74
CA CYS A 38 0.08 4.62 -5.47
C CYS A 38 -0.96 5.63 -4.99
N ILE A 39 -1.26 5.59 -3.70
CA ILE A 39 -2.09 6.57 -2.99
C ILE A 39 -1.16 7.42 -2.12
N VAL A 40 -1.13 8.72 -2.40
CA VAL A 40 -0.35 9.68 -1.62
C VAL A 40 -1.23 10.80 -1.09
N GLY A 41 -0.82 11.42 -0.01
CA GLY A 41 -1.54 12.55 0.58
C GLY A 41 -1.01 12.92 1.95
N PRO A 42 -1.46 14.03 2.52
CA PRO A 42 -0.99 14.53 3.80
C PRO A 42 -1.15 13.51 4.95
N SER A 43 -0.44 13.71 6.04
CA SER A 43 -0.71 12.96 7.28
C SER A 43 -2.15 13.24 7.74
N GLY A 44 -2.85 12.21 8.19
CA GLY A 44 -4.25 12.32 8.57
C GLY A 44 -5.26 12.36 7.40
N ALA A 45 -4.81 12.24 6.15
CA ALA A 45 -5.68 12.17 4.96
C ALA A 45 -6.57 10.91 4.87
N GLY A 46 -6.66 10.08 5.88
CA GLY A 46 -7.53 8.90 5.85
C GLY A 46 -7.05 7.74 4.96
N LYS A 47 -5.77 7.72 4.53
CA LYS A 47 -5.21 6.69 3.65
C LYS A 47 -5.40 5.27 4.19
N THR A 48 -5.06 5.05 5.46
CA THR A 48 -5.28 3.76 6.14
C THR A 48 -6.77 3.42 6.26
N THR A 49 -7.64 4.43 6.48
CA THR A 49 -9.10 4.24 6.48
C THR A 49 -9.59 3.78 5.11
N LEU A 50 -9.12 4.42 4.04
CA LEU A 50 -9.42 4.03 2.66
C LEU A 50 -8.99 2.58 2.42
N LEU A 51 -7.74 2.24 2.75
CA LEU A 51 -7.22 0.89 2.56
C LEU A 51 -8.02 -0.15 3.34
N LYS A 52 -8.43 0.14 4.58
CA LYS A 52 -9.30 -0.74 5.38
C LYS A 52 -10.69 -0.90 4.76
N CYS A 53 -11.26 0.14 4.15
CA CYS A 53 -12.52 0.02 3.41
C CYS A 53 -12.34 -0.85 2.16
N VAL A 54 -11.25 -0.65 1.41
CA VAL A 54 -10.94 -1.45 0.21
C VAL A 54 -10.73 -2.91 0.57
N ALA A 55 -10.04 -3.19 1.67
CA ALA A 55 -9.83 -4.55 2.19
C ALA A 55 -11.09 -5.22 2.76
N GLY A 56 -12.22 -4.51 2.85
CA GLY A 56 -13.43 -5.03 3.49
C GLY A 56 -13.31 -5.20 5.01
N LEU A 57 -12.29 -4.63 5.64
CA LEU A 57 -12.07 -4.70 7.09
C LEU A 57 -13.01 -3.76 7.86
N ILE A 58 -13.41 -2.66 7.23
CA ILE A 58 -14.43 -1.74 7.74
C ILE A 58 -15.41 -1.39 6.62
N ALA A 59 -16.68 -1.32 6.93
CA ALA A 59 -17.68 -0.90 5.96
C ALA A 59 -17.60 0.62 5.71
N PRO A 60 -17.71 1.09 4.45
CA PRO A 60 -17.94 2.49 4.16
C PRO A 60 -19.28 2.96 4.73
N THR A 61 -19.45 4.28 4.98
CA THR A 61 -20.73 4.85 5.38
C THR A 61 -21.68 4.92 4.19
N THR A 62 -21.17 5.34 3.02
CA THR A 62 -21.88 5.29 1.73
C THR A 62 -20.88 4.94 0.62
N GLY A 63 -21.39 4.66 -0.57
CA GLY A 63 -20.58 4.19 -1.68
C GLY A 63 -20.22 2.70 -1.56
N GLU A 64 -19.32 2.27 -2.40
CA GLU A 64 -18.95 0.84 -2.47
C GLU A 64 -17.52 0.62 -2.99
N VAL A 65 -17.00 -0.54 -2.68
CA VAL A 65 -15.81 -1.12 -3.30
C VAL A 65 -16.24 -2.35 -4.09
N VAL A 66 -15.75 -2.49 -5.31
CA VAL A 66 -16.04 -3.60 -6.21
C VAL A 66 -14.73 -4.27 -6.62
N LEU A 67 -14.64 -5.58 -6.47
CA LEU A 67 -13.54 -6.41 -6.95
C LEU A 67 -14.06 -7.34 -8.05
N GLY A 68 -13.56 -7.18 -9.28
CA GLY A 68 -14.16 -7.80 -10.44
C GLY A 68 -15.60 -7.34 -10.63
N GLU A 69 -16.55 -8.27 -10.48
CA GLU A 69 -17.99 -8.00 -10.54
C GLU A 69 -18.66 -7.98 -9.14
N ALA A 70 -17.92 -8.34 -8.10
CA ALA A 70 -18.47 -8.54 -6.75
C ALA A 70 -18.23 -7.31 -5.87
N ARG A 71 -19.28 -6.89 -5.14
CA ARG A 71 -19.16 -5.89 -4.09
C ARG A 71 -18.39 -6.46 -2.90
N VAL A 72 -17.44 -5.70 -2.38
CA VAL A 72 -16.68 -6.04 -1.18
C VAL A 72 -17.54 -5.75 0.06
N ALA A 73 -18.07 -6.82 0.66
CA ALA A 73 -18.88 -6.76 1.89
C ALA A 73 -18.11 -7.26 3.14
N GLY A 74 -16.91 -7.79 2.94
CA GLY A 74 -15.98 -8.31 3.95
C GLY A 74 -14.66 -8.62 3.25
N PRO A 75 -13.61 -9.12 3.94
CA PRO A 75 -12.32 -9.41 3.34
C PRO A 75 -12.43 -10.40 2.17
N PRO A 76 -12.11 -9.99 0.92
CA PRO A 76 -12.21 -10.89 -0.22
C PRO A 76 -11.12 -11.97 -0.18
N ALA A 77 -11.47 -13.19 -0.66
CA ALA A 77 -10.51 -14.29 -0.73
C ALA A 77 -9.35 -14.04 -1.73
N ASP A 78 -9.54 -13.16 -2.71
CA ASP A 78 -8.54 -12.84 -3.74
C ASP A 78 -7.72 -11.58 -3.44
N MET A 79 -7.75 -11.11 -2.18
CA MET A 79 -7.06 -9.91 -1.74
C MET A 79 -6.19 -10.21 -0.53
N ALA A 80 -4.96 -9.70 -0.53
CA ALA A 80 -4.07 -9.75 0.63
C ALA A 80 -3.65 -8.35 1.06
N VAL A 81 -3.30 -8.20 2.35
CA VAL A 81 -2.88 -6.91 2.93
C VAL A 81 -1.53 -7.06 3.60
N VAL A 82 -0.61 -6.15 3.28
CA VAL A 82 0.64 -5.93 4.02
C VAL A 82 0.50 -4.63 4.81
N PHE A 83 0.48 -4.73 6.13
CA PHE A 83 0.29 -3.59 7.03
C PHE A 83 1.61 -2.89 7.35
N GLN A 84 1.54 -1.60 7.73
CA GLN A 84 2.66 -0.76 8.11
C GLN A 84 3.50 -1.36 9.24
N GLU A 85 2.84 -1.88 10.28
CA GLU A 85 3.51 -2.51 11.42
C GLU A 85 3.71 -4.01 11.19
N TYR A 86 4.56 -4.37 10.23
CA TYR A 86 4.84 -5.77 9.87
C TYR A 86 5.32 -6.61 11.06
N GLY A 87 6.13 -6.05 11.96
CA GLY A 87 6.61 -6.73 13.16
C GLY A 87 5.47 -7.17 14.09
N ARG A 88 4.38 -6.39 14.17
CA ARG A 88 3.17 -6.76 14.93
C ARG A 88 2.25 -7.70 14.15
N SER A 89 2.39 -7.78 12.84
CA SER A 89 1.58 -8.66 12.01
C SER A 89 2.10 -10.08 11.95
N LEU A 90 3.38 -10.30 12.26
CA LEU A 90 3.98 -11.63 12.35
C LEU A 90 3.74 -12.21 13.75
N PHE A 91 3.43 -13.50 13.80
CA PHE A 91 3.27 -14.22 15.06
C PHE A 91 4.64 -14.60 15.62
N PRO A 92 5.11 -13.99 16.73
CA PRO A 92 6.47 -14.17 17.22
C PRO A 92 6.78 -15.59 17.73
N TRP A 93 5.75 -16.37 18.03
CA TRP A 93 5.86 -17.78 18.46
C TRP A 93 5.80 -18.78 17.30
N LEU A 94 5.60 -18.32 16.06
CA LEU A 94 5.65 -19.14 14.86
C LEU A 94 6.96 -18.90 14.11
N THR A 95 7.48 -19.96 13.51
CA THR A 95 8.64 -19.83 12.59
C THR A 95 8.25 -19.01 11.36
N VAL A 96 9.24 -18.55 10.60
CA VAL A 96 9.04 -17.88 9.30
C VAL A 96 8.15 -18.72 8.40
N TRP A 97 8.46 -19.99 8.25
CA TRP A 97 7.67 -20.92 7.43
C TRP A 97 6.21 -20.96 7.88
N ARG A 98 5.94 -21.10 9.18
CA ARG A 98 4.58 -21.14 9.72
C ARG A 98 3.85 -19.82 9.59
N ASN A 99 4.53 -18.68 9.72
CA ASN A 99 3.94 -17.38 9.47
C ASN A 99 3.45 -17.24 8.02
N VAL A 100 4.22 -17.73 7.05
CA VAL A 100 3.86 -17.70 5.63
C VAL A 100 2.77 -18.72 5.32
N ALA A 101 2.80 -19.89 5.94
CA ALA A 101 1.83 -20.97 5.74
C ALA A 101 0.43 -20.68 6.30
N LEU A 102 0.34 -19.85 7.33
CA LEU A 102 -0.88 -19.64 8.12
C LEU A 102 -2.13 -19.30 7.30
N PRO A 103 -2.09 -18.37 6.32
CA PRO A 103 -3.28 -18.08 5.51
C PRO A 103 -3.74 -19.28 4.65
N LEU A 104 -2.81 -20.14 4.24
CA LEU A 104 -3.10 -21.30 3.40
C LEU A 104 -3.81 -22.43 4.19
N GLU A 105 -3.55 -22.52 5.48
CA GLU A 105 -4.23 -23.49 6.36
C GLU A 105 -5.76 -23.28 6.39
N GLN A 106 -6.17 -22.02 6.33
CA GLN A 106 -7.60 -21.65 6.30
C GLN A 106 -8.27 -21.90 4.95
N ARG A 107 -7.50 -21.87 3.84
CA ARG A 107 -8.00 -22.22 2.49
C ARG A 107 -8.14 -23.73 2.24
N GLY A 108 -7.67 -24.56 3.14
CA GLY A 108 -7.73 -26.02 2.96
C GLY A 108 -6.71 -26.58 1.95
N ALA A 109 -5.75 -25.79 1.49
CA ALA A 109 -4.73 -26.12 0.48
C ALA A 109 -3.58 -27.01 1.04
N ARG A 110 -3.89 -27.97 1.93
CA ARG A 110 -2.87 -28.77 2.64
C ARG A 110 -1.89 -29.51 1.73
N GLY A 111 -2.31 -29.92 0.54
CA GLY A 111 -1.45 -30.65 -0.41
C GLY A 111 -0.43 -29.78 -1.15
N GLU A 112 -0.76 -28.53 -1.41
CA GLU A 112 0.08 -27.58 -2.19
C GLU A 112 0.82 -26.58 -1.28
N GLN A 113 0.46 -26.52 -0.01
CA GLN A 113 0.96 -25.53 0.95
C GLN A 113 2.49 -25.44 0.98
N ARG A 114 3.18 -26.58 0.96
CA ARG A 114 4.63 -26.62 1.03
C ARG A 114 5.27 -25.92 -0.15
N GLY A 115 4.84 -26.24 -1.38
CA GLY A 115 5.38 -25.63 -2.60
C GLY A 115 5.13 -24.12 -2.67
N LEU A 116 3.93 -23.67 -2.27
CA LEU A 116 3.58 -22.25 -2.24
C LEU A 116 4.42 -21.45 -1.24
N VAL A 117 4.66 -22.00 -0.06
CA VAL A 117 5.49 -21.36 0.97
C VAL A 117 6.95 -21.30 0.55
N GLU A 118 7.49 -22.42 0.04
CA GLU A 118 8.89 -22.50 -0.45
C GLU A 118 9.12 -21.51 -1.61
N ALA A 119 8.21 -21.46 -2.56
CA ALA A 119 8.26 -20.50 -3.67
C ALA A 119 8.21 -19.05 -3.19
N ALA A 120 7.28 -18.71 -2.30
CA ALA A 120 7.15 -17.36 -1.75
C ALA A 120 8.38 -16.93 -0.94
N LEU A 121 8.97 -17.82 -0.15
CA LEU A 121 10.19 -17.54 0.60
C LEU A 121 11.41 -17.39 -0.31
N ALA A 122 11.51 -18.18 -1.37
CA ALA A 122 12.56 -18.05 -2.37
C ALA A 122 12.47 -16.71 -3.11
N GLU A 123 11.24 -16.28 -3.50
CA GLU A 123 11.00 -15.02 -4.19
C GLU A 123 11.49 -13.80 -3.39
N VAL A 124 11.29 -13.82 -2.08
CA VAL A 124 11.74 -12.71 -1.21
C VAL A 124 13.17 -12.88 -0.71
N GLY A 125 13.90 -13.94 -1.14
CA GLY A 125 15.28 -14.21 -0.75
C GLY A 125 15.44 -14.72 0.69
N LEU A 126 14.47 -15.48 1.22
CA LEU A 126 14.46 -16.00 2.60
C LEU A 126 14.34 -17.54 2.67
N ALA A 127 14.74 -18.25 1.62
CA ALA A 127 14.67 -19.71 1.57
C ALA A 127 15.45 -20.39 2.73
N ASP A 128 16.61 -19.83 3.10
CA ASP A 128 17.52 -20.42 4.10
C ASP A 128 17.13 -20.14 5.56
N VAL A 129 16.16 -19.21 5.78
CA VAL A 129 15.76 -18.79 7.14
C VAL A 129 14.36 -19.26 7.54
N HIS A 130 13.81 -20.23 6.83
CA HIS A 130 12.45 -20.74 7.04
C HIS A 130 12.18 -21.27 8.46
N ALA A 131 13.21 -21.76 9.16
CA ALA A 131 13.12 -22.27 10.53
C ALA A 131 13.31 -21.20 11.61
N ALA A 132 13.76 -19.99 11.24
CA ALA A 132 13.96 -18.90 12.19
C ALA A 132 12.61 -18.34 12.69
N TYR A 133 12.66 -17.62 13.82
CA TYR A 133 11.53 -16.89 14.38
C TYR A 133 11.64 -15.39 14.04
N PRO A 134 10.52 -14.64 13.99
CA PRO A 134 10.55 -13.22 13.64
C PRO A 134 11.55 -12.37 14.45
N TRP A 135 11.68 -12.60 15.74
CA TRP A 135 12.61 -11.89 16.61
C TRP A 135 14.11 -12.14 16.32
N GLN A 136 14.45 -13.15 15.52
CA GLN A 136 15.82 -13.45 15.05
C GLN A 136 16.15 -12.72 13.74
N LEU A 137 15.18 -12.02 13.13
CA LEU A 137 15.31 -11.37 11.83
C LEU A 137 15.49 -9.86 11.97
N SER A 138 16.22 -9.25 11.02
CA SER A 138 16.22 -7.80 10.85
C SER A 138 14.84 -7.27 10.43
N GLY A 139 14.59 -5.96 10.60
CA GLY A 139 13.34 -5.34 10.19
C GLY A 139 13.00 -5.57 8.70
N GLY A 140 13.98 -5.42 7.83
CA GLY A 140 13.80 -5.69 6.40
C GLY A 140 13.51 -7.17 6.08
N MET A 141 14.11 -8.11 6.82
CA MET A 141 13.77 -9.53 6.68
C MET A 141 12.35 -9.83 7.17
N GLN A 142 11.91 -9.23 8.27
CA GLN A 142 10.53 -9.36 8.75
C GLN A 142 9.53 -8.81 7.72
N GLN A 143 9.85 -7.69 7.08
CA GLN A 143 9.06 -7.13 5.99
C GLN A 143 8.97 -8.09 4.80
N ARG A 144 10.08 -8.70 4.40
CA ARG A 144 10.10 -9.73 3.36
C ARG A 144 9.23 -10.95 3.74
N VAL A 145 9.21 -11.36 5.01
CA VAL A 145 8.31 -12.43 5.50
C VAL A 145 6.84 -12.02 5.37
N ALA A 146 6.49 -10.77 5.69
CA ALA A 146 5.12 -10.28 5.54
C ALA A 146 4.67 -10.24 4.06
N ILE A 147 5.58 -9.86 3.15
CA ILE A 147 5.34 -9.92 1.70
C ILE A 147 5.21 -11.38 1.25
N ALA A 148 6.13 -12.29 1.65
CA ALA A 148 6.05 -13.71 1.32
C ALA A 148 4.72 -14.34 1.77
N ARG A 149 4.24 -14.00 2.97
CA ARG A 149 2.94 -14.46 3.47
C ARG A 149 1.78 -14.02 2.57
N ALA A 150 1.83 -12.77 2.08
CA ALA A 150 0.83 -12.28 1.15
C ALA A 150 0.93 -12.98 -0.23
N LEU A 151 2.14 -13.21 -0.74
CA LEU A 151 2.38 -13.89 -2.02
C LEU A 151 1.99 -15.37 -2.00
N ALA A 152 2.29 -16.08 -0.93
CA ALA A 152 1.92 -17.49 -0.79
C ALA A 152 0.40 -17.68 -0.91
N TYR A 153 -0.37 -16.66 -0.55
CA TYR A 153 -1.82 -16.64 -0.69
C TYR A 153 -2.30 -16.50 -2.14
N GLN A 154 -1.42 -16.12 -3.08
CA GLN A 154 -1.70 -15.92 -4.51
C GLN A 154 -2.90 -14.96 -4.75
N PRO A 155 -2.86 -13.74 -4.22
CA PRO A 155 -3.95 -12.79 -4.38
C PRO A 155 -3.95 -12.19 -5.79
N SER A 156 -5.13 -11.83 -6.32
CA SER A 156 -5.23 -11.00 -7.52
C SER A 156 -4.98 -9.50 -7.22
N VAL A 157 -5.23 -9.08 -5.97
CA VAL A 157 -4.98 -7.73 -5.48
C VAL A 157 -4.17 -7.75 -4.19
N LEU A 158 -3.08 -6.99 -4.17
CA LEU A 158 -2.23 -6.77 -3.00
C LEU A 158 -2.37 -5.33 -2.53
N LEU A 159 -2.81 -5.16 -1.28
CA LEU A 159 -2.88 -3.86 -0.62
C LEU A 159 -1.66 -3.69 0.27
N MET A 160 -1.00 -2.55 0.20
CA MET A 160 0.19 -2.25 1.00
C MET A 160 0.02 -0.89 1.69
N ASP A 161 0.06 -0.87 3.04
CA ASP A 161 -0.10 0.34 3.85
C ASP A 161 1.25 0.77 4.41
N GLU A 162 1.89 1.75 3.81
CA GLU A 162 3.20 2.32 4.19
C GLU A 162 4.24 1.22 4.51
N PRO A 163 4.41 0.21 3.64
CA PRO A 163 5.14 -1.01 4.01
C PRO A 163 6.63 -0.77 4.30
N PHE A 164 7.20 0.33 3.82
CA PHE A 164 8.64 0.61 3.92
C PHE A 164 9.00 1.74 4.89
N ALA A 165 8.02 2.24 5.66
CA ALA A 165 8.21 3.38 6.55
C ALA A 165 9.28 3.17 7.65
N SER A 166 9.54 1.91 8.04
CA SER A 166 10.42 1.59 9.18
C SER A 166 11.72 0.88 8.77
N VAL A 167 12.11 0.93 7.49
CA VAL A 167 13.35 0.33 6.99
C VAL A 167 14.33 1.41 6.53
N ASP A 168 15.63 1.09 6.58
CA ASP A 168 16.69 1.97 6.07
C ASP A 168 16.62 2.13 4.54
N ALA A 169 17.33 3.14 4.00
CA ALA A 169 17.23 3.51 2.59
C ALA A 169 17.67 2.41 1.63
N GLN A 170 18.73 1.64 1.98
CA GLN A 170 19.19 0.56 1.12
C GLN A 170 18.20 -0.60 1.09
N THR A 171 17.73 -1.03 2.26
CA THR A 171 16.70 -2.07 2.38
C THR A 171 15.41 -1.66 1.69
N ARG A 172 15.03 -0.37 1.74
CA ARG A 172 13.87 0.17 1.03
C ARG A 172 14.01 0.01 -0.48
N ALA A 173 15.13 0.41 -1.06
CA ALA A 173 15.39 0.25 -2.49
C ALA A 173 15.28 -1.21 -2.94
N ASP A 174 15.85 -2.15 -2.17
CA ASP A 174 15.76 -3.59 -2.45
C ASP A 174 14.31 -4.10 -2.37
N LEU A 175 13.49 -3.56 -1.47
CA LEU A 175 12.08 -3.92 -1.31
C LEU A 175 11.20 -3.29 -2.41
N GLU A 176 11.49 -2.08 -2.85
CA GLU A 176 10.85 -1.46 -4.01
C GLU A 176 11.05 -2.32 -5.26
N ASP A 177 12.29 -2.72 -5.54
CA ASP A 177 12.61 -3.59 -6.68
C ASP A 177 11.98 -4.98 -6.55
N LEU A 178 11.90 -5.53 -5.33
CA LEU A 178 11.18 -6.77 -5.06
C LEU A 178 9.69 -6.64 -5.43
N VAL A 179 9.02 -5.55 -5.03
CA VAL A 179 7.60 -5.35 -5.33
C VAL A 179 7.35 -5.23 -6.83
N LEU A 180 8.20 -4.52 -7.57
CA LEU A 180 8.10 -4.41 -9.03
C LEU A 180 8.27 -5.78 -9.70
N ARG A 181 9.29 -6.56 -9.30
CA ARG A 181 9.55 -7.89 -9.82
C ARG A 181 8.40 -8.85 -9.55
N VAL A 182 7.89 -8.88 -8.32
CA VAL A 182 6.74 -9.70 -7.92
C VAL A 182 5.49 -9.33 -8.72
N ARG A 183 5.21 -8.04 -8.88
CA ARG A 183 4.09 -7.56 -9.68
C ARG A 183 4.18 -8.08 -11.12
N GLU A 184 5.34 -7.94 -11.75
CA GLU A 184 5.56 -8.38 -13.14
C GLU A 184 5.42 -9.89 -13.29
N GLN A 185 6.06 -10.65 -12.40
CA GLN A 185 6.09 -12.11 -12.45
C GLN A 185 4.72 -12.75 -12.23
N TYR A 186 3.91 -12.21 -11.31
CA TYR A 186 2.63 -12.80 -10.93
C TYR A 186 1.42 -12.06 -11.51
N GLY A 187 1.61 -10.94 -12.22
CA GLY A 187 0.53 -10.13 -12.76
C GLY A 187 -0.40 -9.54 -11.70
N ILE A 188 0.10 -9.32 -10.47
CA ILE A 188 -0.70 -8.86 -9.34
C ILE A 188 -1.04 -7.37 -9.49
N THR A 189 -2.30 -7.00 -9.23
CA THR A 189 -2.70 -5.60 -9.08
C THR A 189 -2.31 -5.10 -7.69
N ILE A 190 -1.63 -3.96 -7.60
CA ILE A 190 -1.14 -3.44 -6.32
C ILE A 190 -1.74 -2.06 -6.05
N LEU A 191 -2.37 -1.90 -4.87
CA LEU A 191 -2.71 -0.61 -4.31
C LEU A 191 -1.73 -0.30 -3.18
N PHE A 192 -0.88 0.67 -3.39
CA PHE A 192 0.25 1.01 -2.52
C PHE A 192 0.02 2.36 -1.85
N VAL A 193 -0.12 2.39 -0.55
CA VAL A 193 -0.24 3.63 0.24
C VAL A 193 1.15 4.00 0.75
N THR A 194 1.56 5.23 0.49
CA THR A 194 2.82 5.78 1.02
C THR A 194 2.72 7.29 1.28
N HIS A 195 3.56 7.79 2.16
CA HIS A 195 3.83 9.22 2.30
C HIS A 195 5.14 9.66 1.62
N ASP A 196 5.92 8.69 1.11
CA ASP A 196 7.16 8.95 0.37
C ASP A 196 6.84 9.18 -1.11
N ILE A 197 7.20 10.38 -1.59
CA ILE A 197 6.92 10.78 -2.97
C ILE A 197 7.82 10.03 -3.95
N ASP A 198 9.08 9.79 -3.58
CA ASP A 198 10.02 9.07 -4.44
C ASP A 198 9.57 7.62 -4.65
N GLU A 199 9.10 6.93 -3.59
CA GLU A 199 8.47 5.62 -3.70
C GLU A 199 7.28 5.65 -4.66
N SER A 200 6.39 6.65 -4.50
CA SER A 200 5.17 6.74 -5.31
C SER A 200 5.45 6.90 -6.80
N VAL A 201 6.47 7.71 -7.15
CA VAL A 201 6.88 7.92 -8.54
C VAL A 201 7.65 6.72 -9.09
N TYR A 202 8.50 6.10 -8.25
CA TYR A 202 9.33 4.98 -8.68
C TYR A 202 8.52 3.72 -8.98
N LEU A 203 7.54 3.41 -8.11
CA LEU A 203 6.81 2.14 -8.16
C LEU A 203 5.62 2.16 -9.13
N SER A 204 4.89 3.28 -9.24
CA SER A 204 3.54 3.24 -9.79
C SER A 204 3.46 3.39 -11.31
N ASP A 205 2.30 2.98 -11.84
CA ASP A 205 1.81 3.37 -13.16
C ASP A 205 0.93 4.62 -13.07
N ARG A 206 0.26 4.81 -11.92
CA ARG A 206 -0.52 6.00 -11.60
C ARG A 206 -0.42 6.36 -10.13
N ILE A 207 -0.45 7.67 -9.86
CA ILE A 207 -0.49 8.23 -8.52
C ILE A 207 -1.84 8.89 -8.31
N VAL A 208 -2.56 8.50 -7.26
CA VAL A 208 -3.77 9.17 -6.78
C VAL A 208 -3.38 10.07 -5.62
N VAL A 209 -3.46 11.37 -5.83
CA VAL A 209 -3.15 12.38 -4.81
C VAL A 209 -4.42 12.72 -4.05
N LEU A 210 -4.38 12.63 -2.73
CA LEU A 210 -5.50 12.89 -1.83
C LEU A 210 -5.38 14.24 -1.15
N THR A 211 -6.54 14.84 -0.82
CA THR A 211 -6.62 16.04 0.03
C THR A 211 -6.51 15.70 1.52
N HIS A 212 -6.53 16.73 2.38
CA HIS A 212 -6.84 16.52 3.80
C HIS A 212 -8.28 16.01 4.01
N ALA A 213 -8.51 15.43 5.20
CA ALA A 213 -9.86 15.01 5.60
C ALA A 213 -10.81 16.24 5.72
N PRO A 214 -12.04 16.12 5.25
CA PRO A 214 -12.68 15.01 4.54
C PRO A 214 -12.04 14.74 3.19
N THR A 215 -11.43 13.55 3.05
CA THR A 215 -10.55 13.23 1.93
C THR A 215 -11.33 13.03 0.64
N VAL A 216 -10.83 13.65 -0.43
CA VAL A 216 -11.25 13.42 -1.81
C VAL A 216 -10.05 13.22 -2.71
N VAL A 217 -10.25 12.73 -3.92
CA VAL A 217 -9.19 12.68 -4.94
C VAL A 217 -8.95 14.11 -5.43
N LYS A 218 -7.71 14.59 -5.26
CA LYS A 218 -7.28 15.89 -5.78
C LYS A 218 -6.87 15.81 -7.23
N GLU A 219 -6.04 14.84 -7.55
CA GLU A 219 -5.53 14.63 -8.91
C GLU A 219 -5.11 13.16 -9.09
N VAL A 220 -5.23 12.67 -10.32
CA VAL A 220 -4.73 11.34 -10.73
C VAL A 220 -3.68 11.55 -11.80
N LEU A 221 -2.44 11.14 -11.52
CA LEU A 221 -1.29 11.38 -12.36
C LEU A 221 -0.82 10.06 -13.01
N PRO A 222 -0.75 9.96 -14.34
CA PRO A 222 -0.09 8.84 -14.99
C PRO A 222 1.43 8.94 -14.82
N VAL A 223 2.06 7.81 -14.58
CA VAL A 223 3.52 7.70 -14.48
C VAL A 223 4.05 7.01 -15.74
N GLN A 224 4.62 7.79 -16.64
CA GLN A 224 5.14 7.33 -17.93
C GLN A 224 6.66 7.21 -17.90
N LEU A 225 7.18 6.37 -17.01
CA LEU A 225 8.61 6.10 -16.92
C LEU A 225 8.95 4.76 -17.59
N PRO A 226 10.15 4.56 -18.12
CA PRO A 226 10.58 3.32 -18.75
C PRO A 226 10.49 2.12 -17.81
N SER A 227 10.28 0.92 -18.36
CA SER A 227 10.38 -0.36 -17.65
C SER A 227 11.44 -1.21 -18.37
N PRO A 228 12.25 -1.99 -17.66
CA PRO A 228 12.29 -2.13 -16.19
C PRO A 228 12.81 -0.86 -15.50
N ARG A 229 12.39 -0.65 -14.24
CA ARG A 229 12.89 0.44 -13.39
C ARG A 229 14.27 0.10 -12.84
N ASP A 230 15.10 1.12 -12.65
CA ASP A 230 16.40 1.04 -12.00
C ASP A 230 16.55 2.16 -10.96
N GLN A 231 17.06 1.83 -9.78
CA GLN A 231 17.12 2.76 -8.64
C GLN A 231 17.94 4.02 -8.92
N ILE A 232 18.91 3.96 -9.85
CA ILE A 232 19.74 5.10 -10.22
C ILE A 232 19.22 5.72 -11.51
N ALA A 233 19.24 4.94 -12.60
CA ALA A 233 18.93 5.47 -13.92
C ALA A 233 17.51 6.02 -14.04
N THR A 234 16.51 5.37 -13.42
CA THR A 234 15.13 5.87 -13.45
C THR A 234 14.98 7.17 -12.64
N LYS A 235 15.64 7.27 -11.47
CA LYS A 235 15.56 8.45 -10.61
C LYS A 235 16.33 9.66 -11.17
N GLU A 236 17.28 9.46 -12.10
CA GLU A 236 18.00 10.51 -12.81
C GLU A 236 17.20 11.10 -14.00
N LEU A 237 16.12 10.46 -14.43
CA LEU A 237 15.31 10.94 -15.54
C LEU A 237 14.65 12.30 -15.22
N PRO A 238 14.64 13.25 -16.19
CA PRO A 238 13.93 14.52 -16.03
C PRO A 238 12.44 14.33 -15.72
N GLU A 239 11.80 13.33 -16.32
CA GLU A 239 10.40 12.98 -16.12
C GLU A 239 10.13 12.57 -14.69
N PHE A 240 11.02 11.78 -14.07
CA PHE A 240 10.95 11.42 -12.64
C PHE A 240 11.00 12.67 -11.77
N THR A 241 11.99 13.53 -12.01
CA THR A 241 12.20 14.77 -11.24
C THR A 241 11.01 15.72 -11.37
N HIS A 242 10.45 15.87 -12.57
CA HIS A 242 9.29 16.71 -12.83
C HIS A 242 8.03 16.18 -12.10
N LEU A 243 7.76 14.87 -12.21
CA LEU A 243 6.61 14.25 -11.57
C LEU A 243 6.71 14.33 -10.04
N ARG A 244 7.90 14.03 -9.48
CA ARG A 244 8.19 14.18 -8.05
C ARG A 244 7.90 15.62 -7.58
N ALA A 245 8.40 16.62 -8.30
CA ALA A 245 8.16 18.02 -7.95
C ALA A 245 6.69 18.43 -8.08
N HIS A 246 5.94 17.83 -9.02
CA HIS A 246 4.51 18.08 -9.18
C HIS A 246 3.72 17.50 -8.00
N VAL A 247 3.92 16.23 -7.66
CA VAL A 247 3.29 15.57 -6.50
C VAL A 247 3.59 16.33 -5.21
N TYR A 248 4.86 16.73 -5.00
CA TYR A 248 5.25 17.53 -3.84
C TYR A 248 4.47 18.84 -3.73
N ARG A 249 4.30 19.58 -4.85
CA ARG A 249 3.55 20.83 -4.87
C ARG A 249 2.07 20.61 -4.53
N LEU A 250 1.47 19.52 -5.02
CA LEU A 250 0.08 19.18 -4.72
C LEU A 250 -0.11 18.92 -3.23
N ILE A 251 0.74 18.10 -2.61
CA ILE A 251 0.67 17.77 -1.19
C ILE A 251 0.95 19.01 -0.32
N ARG A 252 1.95 19.82 -0.69
CA ARG A 252 2.32 21.02 0.09
C ARG A 252 1.23 22.09 0.09
N ARG A 253 0.52 22.30 -1.01
CA ARG A 253 -0.61 23.23 -1.08
C ARG A 253 -1.71 22.84 -0.10
N GLU A 254 -2.02 21.55 0.00
CA GLU A 254 -2.97 21.04 0.99
C GLU A 254 -2.55 21.38 2.42
N GLN A 255 -1.27 21.29 2.76
CA GLN A 255 -0.76 21.62 4.11
C GLN A 255 -0.88 23.11 4.45
N ILE A 256 -0.72 23.99 3.46
CA ILE A 256 -0.82 25.45 3.65
C ILE A 256 -2.28 25.86 3.81
N ASP A 257 -3.20 25.28 3.03
CA ASP A 257 -4.63 25.63 3.05
C ASP A 257 -5.30 25.28 4.40
N VAL A 258 -4.80 24.25 5.09
CA VAL A 258 -5.33 23.81 6.40
C VAL A 258 -4.70 24.56 7.58
N HIS A 259 -3.47 25.03 7.43
CA HIS A 259 -2.76 25.84 8.42
C HIS A 259 -2.34 27.17 7.78
N PRO A 260 -3.24 28.15 7.61
CA PRO A 260 -2.83 29.48 7.23
C PRO A 260 -1.83 29.95 8.28
N VAL A 261 -0.62 30.23 7.82
CA VAL A 261 0.53 30.66 8.63
C VAL A 261 0.07 31.66 9.65
N GLN A 262 0.19 31.37 10.94
CA GLN A 262 0.17 32.38 11.99
C GLN A 262 1.46 33.19 11.86
N GLU A 263 1.52 34.03 10.80
CA GLU A 263 2.59 35.02 10.65
C GLU A 263 2.30 36.20 11.57
N ARG A 264 3.22 36.34 12.52
CA ARG A 264 3.64 37.59 13.14
C ARG A 264 2.59 38.33 13.96
N ARG A 265 2.51 37.99 15.21
CA ARG A 265 2.32 39.05 16.23
C ARG A 265 3.58 39.15 17.10
N SER A 266 4.10 40.37 17.09
CA SER A 266 4.97 40.95 18.13
C SER A 266 6.48 40.81 17.92
N ILE A 267 7.06 41.70 17.14
CA ILE A 267 8.17 42.49 17.62
C ILE A 267 7.81 43.96 17.28
N GLN A 268 7.30 44.68 18.23
CA GLN A 268 7.43 46.14 18.29
C GLN A 268 8.02 46.50 19.64
N PRO A 269 8.90 47.51 19.65
CA PRO A 269 9.91 47.77 20.69
C PRO A 269 9.33 48.28 21.98
#